data_dec509f3fb00e57a425496f0fd677580
#
_entry.id   dec509f3fb00e57a425496f0fd677580
#
_cell.length_a   1.000
_cell.length_b   1.000
_cell.length_c   1.000
_cell.angle_alpha   90.00
_cell.angle_beta   90.00
_cell.angle_gamma   90.00
#
_symmetry.space_group_name_H-M   'P 1'
#
loop_
_entity.id
_entity.type
_entity.pdbx_description
1 polymer ?
#
loop_
_entity_poly.entity_id
_entity_poly.type
_entity_poly.pdbx_seq_one_letter_code
_entity_poly.pdbx_strand_id
1 'polypeptide(L)'
;MAYIKIIPEDAADGELAEAYRRWGNPDGSVDNVLKVHSLNPASLEAHCALYVQSMHKPSPLSRAEREMIGVTVSRLNGCDYCLHHHAAGLGRLLPDDRKAVAEQLKAGDESGLSRRERSLTAYATKLTNEPSAVTQSDIDTMRHAGLDDREILDAAQAAAYFAYANRIVLGLGAKLGEGEGPIGLIPKS
;
A
#
# COMPACT_ATOMS: atom_id res chain seq x y z
N MET A 1 -6.61 -6.90 -18.24
CA MET A 1 -7.55 -8.00 -17.93
C MET A 1 -6.85 -8.90 -16.91
N ALA A 2 -7.50 -9.27 -15.82
CA ALA A 2 -6.93 -10.20 -14.83
C ALA A 2 -6.76 -11.60 -15.43
N TYR A 3 -5.91 -12.44 -14.82
CA TYR A 3 -5.68 -13.82 -15.26
C TYR A 3 -6.82 -14.78 -14.87
N ILE A 4 -7.66 -14.36 -13.92
CA ILE A 4 -8.84 -15.11 -13.46
C ILE A 4 -10.12 -14.36 -13.81
N LYS A 5 -11.26 -15.05 -13.73
CA LYS A 5 -12.56 -14.41 -13.83
C LYS A 5 -12.72 -13.36 -12.73
N ILE A 6 -13.25 -12.20 -13.10
CA ILE A 6 -13.72 -11.17 -12.18
C ILE A 6 -15.20 -10.93 -12.40
N ILE A 7 -15.91 -10.52 -11.37
CA ILE A 7 -17.31 -10.09 -11.43
C ILE A 7 -17.31 -8.57 -11.44
N PRO A 8 -17.78 -7.92 -12.53
CA PRO A 8 -17.82 -6.45 -12.59
C PRO A 8 -18.92 -5.88 -11.69
N GLU A 9 -18.93 -4.58 -11.53
CA GLU A 9 -19.80 -3.85 -10.61
C GLU A 9 -21.29 -4.05 -10.93
N ASP A 10 -21.64 -4.06 -12.21
CA ASP A 10 -23.00 -4.22 -12.73
C ASP A 10 -23.55 -5.65 -12.64
N ALA A 11 -22.67 -6.63 -12.42
CA ALA A 11 -23.02 -8.05 -12.25
C ALA A 11 -22.86 -8.55 -10.81
N ALA A 12 -22.48 -7.67 -9.88
CA ALA A 12 -22.30 -8.03 -8.47
C ALA A 12 -23.66 -8.14 -7.77
N ASP A 13 -23.85 -9.20 -6.98
CA ASP A 13 -25.04 -9.40 -6.14
C ASP A 13 -24.65 -9.79 -4.69
N GLY A 14 -25.64 -9.88 -3.81
CA GLY A 14 -25.48 -10.33 -2.43
C GLY A 14 -24.32 -9.67 -1.69
N GLU A 15 -23.48 -10.47 -1.06
CA GLU A 15 -22.34 -10.04 -0.27
C GLU A 15 -21.31 -9.26 -1.10
N LEU A 16 -21.14 -9.62 -2.38
CA LEU A 16 -20.21 -8.90 -3.27
C LEU A 16 -20.70 -7.48 -3.56
N ALA A 17 -21.98 -7.31 -3.86
CA ALA A 17 -22.56 -5.99 -4.08
C ALA A 17 -22.44 -5.10 -2.84
N GLU A 18 -22.62 -5.70 -1.64
CA GLU A 18 -22.42 -4.97 -0.38
C GLU A 18 -20.96 -4.56 -0.16
N ALA A 19 -20.02 -5.46 -0.44
CA ALA A 19 -18.59 -5.16 -0.35
C ALA A 19 -18.19 -4.05 -1.33
N TYR A 20 -18.63 -4.12 -2.58
CA TYR A 20 -18.37 -3.09 -3.58
C TYR A 20 -18.97 -1.73 -3.21
N ARG A 21 -20.19 -1.71 -2.66
CA ARG A 21 -20.80 -0.46 -2.17
C ARG A 21 -20.00 0.15 -1.02
N ARG A 22 -19.44 -0.68 -0.13
CA ARG A 22 -18.64 -0.24 1.03
C ARG A 22 -17.28 0.30 0.63
N TRP A 23 -16.59 -0.41 -0.27
CA TRP A 23 -15.17 -0.21 -0.55
C TRP A 23 -14.89 0.44 -1.92
N GLY A 24 -15.88 0.51 -2.79
CA GLY A 24 -15.74 1.17 -4.10
C GLY A 24 -15.68 2.68 -4.02
N ASN A 25 -15.36 3.31 -5.12
CA ASN A 25 -15.25 4.75 -5.27
C ASN A 25 -16.64 5.44 -5.16
N PRO A 26 -16.69 6.76 -4.88
CA PRO A 26 -17.95 7.50 -4.80
C PRO A 26 -18.81 7.47 -6.07
N ASP A 27 -18.19 7.32 -7.23
CA ASP A 27 -18.85 7.19 -8.54
C ASP A 27 -19.41 5.79 -8.84
N GLY A 28 -19.19 4.84 -7.93
CA GLY A 28 -19.63 3.46 -8.06
C GLY A 28 -18.62 2.52 -8.72
N SER A 29 -17.51 3.04 -9.24
CA SER A 29 -16.43 2.21 -9.77
C SER A 29 -15.69 1.47 -8.64
N VAL A 30 -15.05 0.36 -8.97
CA VAL A 30 -14.27 -0.44 -8.03
C VAL A 30 -12.87 -0.63 -8.59
N ASP A 31 -11.85 -0.36 -7.77
CA ASP A 31 -10.46 -0.51 -8.19
C ASP A 31 -10.13 -1.97 -8.54
N ASN A 32 -9.29 -2.17 -9.55
CA ASN A 32 -8.98 -3.51 -10.05
C ASN A 32 -8.33 -4.42 -9.01
N VAL A 33 -7.60 -3.86 -8.06
CA VAL A 33 -7.07 -4.62 -6.90
C VAL A 33 -8.20 -5.21 -6.04
N LEU A 34 -9.37 -4.60 -6.00
CA LEU A 34 -10.54 -5.15 -5.28
C LEU A 34 -11.29 -6.16 -6.14
N LYS A 35 -11.47 -5.86 -7.45
CA LYS A 35 -12.17 -6.77 -8.37
C LYS A 35 -11.54 -8.15 -8.48
N VAL A 36 -10.23 -8.29 -8.30
CA VAL A 36 -9.58 -9.62 -8.31
C VAL A 36 -9.99 -10.50 -7.13
N HIS A 37 -10.60 -9.93 -6.09
CA HIS A 37 -11.19 -10.66 -4.97
C HIS A 37 -12.67 -11.02 -5.16
N SER A 38 -13.30 -10.65 -6.28
CA SER A 38 -14.75 -10.76 -6.50
C SER A 38 -15.33 -12.15 -6.35
N LEU A 39 -14.54 -13.19 -6.57
CA LEU A 39 -14.96 -14.58 -6.39
C LEU A 39 -15.05 -15.02 -4.91
N ASN A 40 -14.54 -14.21 -3.99
CA ASN A 40 -14.57 -14.45 -2.56
C ASN A 40 -14.75 -13.12 -1.81
N PRO A 41 -15.99 -12.65 -1.62
CA PRO A 41 -16.28 -11.37 -0.95
C PRO A 41 -15.68 -11.27 0.45
N ALA A 42 -15.60 -12.38 1.19
CA ALA A 42 -14.96 -12.38 2.51
C ALA A 42 -13.46 -12.06 2.43
N SER A 43 -12.75 -12.51 1.39
CA SER A 43 -11.35 -12.16 1.18
C SER A 43 -11.17 -10.70 0.76
N LEU A 44 -12.14 -10.12 0.03
CA LEU A 44 -12.16 -8.69 -0.28
C LEU A 44 -12.28 -7.86 1.01
N GLU A 45 -13.24 -8.19 1.87
CA GLU A 45 -13.43 -7.53 3.17
C GLU A 45 -12.17 -7.62 4.04
N ALA A 46 -11.53 -8.79 4.13
CA ALA A 46 -10.30 -8.98 4.89
C ALA A 46 -9.13 -8.16 4.32
N HIS A 47 -8.98 -8.11 2.99
CA HIS A 47 -7.99 -7.28 2.30
C HIS A 47 -8.18 -5.80 2.65
N CYS A 48 -9.40 -5.29 2.49
CA CYS A 48 -9.72 -3.90 2.78
C CYS A 48 -9.53 -3.55 4.26
N ALA A 49 -9.93 -4.44 5.16
CA ALA A 49 -9.75 -4.24 6.61
C ALA A 49 -8.26 -4.15 6.97
N LEU A 50 -7.41 -5.02 6.40
CA LEU A 50 -5.96 -5.00 6.61
C LEU A 50 -5.34 -3.72 6.03
N TYR A 51 -5.76 -3.29 4.83
CA TYR A 51 -5.33 -2.05 4.22
C TYR A 51 -5.64 -0.84 5.10
N VAL A 52 -6.89 -0.73 5.52
CA VAL A 52 -7.32 0.38 6.39
C VAL A 52 -6.56 0.37 7.71
N GLN A 53 -6.36 -0.80 8.32
CA GLN A 53 -5.61 -0.92 9.56
C GLN A 53 -4.15 -0.46 9.37
N SER A 54 -3.49 -0.88 8.30
CA SER A 54 -2.07 -0.60 8.07
C SER A 54 -1.82 0.84 7.58
N MET A 55 -2.76 1.41 6.80
CA MET A 55 -2.52 2.67 6.09
C MET A 55 -3.33 3.86 6.60
N HIS A 56 -4.53 3.65 7.17
CA HIS A 56 -5.47 4.73 7.46
C HIS A 56 -5.81 4.91 8.95
N LYS A 57 -5.79 3.84 9.75
CA LYS A 57 -6.09 3.95 11.20
C LYS A 57 -5.04 4.82 11.90
N PRO A 58 -5.41 5.43 13.04
CA PRO A 58 -4.49 6.22 13.85
C PRO A 58 -3.20 5.46 14.16
N SER A 59 -2.08 6.10 13.90
CA SER A 59 -0.73 5.59 14.11
C SER A 59 0.20 6.74 14.45
N PRO A 60 1.25 6.53 15.26
CA PRO A 60 2.30 7.50 15.44
C PRO A 60 3.09 7.77 14.14
N LEU A 61 3.17 6.80 13.21
CA LEU A 61 3.68 7.04 11.87
C LEU A 61 2.70 7.91 11.07
N SER A 62 3.20 8.95 10.44
CA SER A 62 2.42 9.75 9.50
C SER A 62 1.95 8.92 8.30
N ARG A 63 0.87 9.37 7.64
CA ARG A 63 0.42 8.73 6.40
C ARG A 63 1.50 8.78 5.31
N ALA A 64 2.25 9.88 5.22
CA ALA A 64 3.34 10.00 4.25
C ALA A 64 4.44 8.94 4.49
N GLU A 65 4.85 8.71 5.72
CA GLU A 65 5.84 7.67 6.05
C GLU A 65 5.35 6.26 5.68
N ARG A 66 4.07 5.95 5.91
CA ARG A 66 3.48 4.66 5.50
C ARG A 66 3.39 4.52 3.98
N GLU A 67 3.07 5.60 3.26
CA GLU A 67 3.13 5.61 1.79
C GLU A 67 4.57 5.45 1.26
N MET A 68 5.58 6.03 1.91
CA MET A 68 6.99 5.81 1.55
C MET A 68 7.38 4.33 1.67
N ILE A 69 6.92 3.64 2.73
CA ILE A 69 7.09 2.19 2.87
C ILE A 69 6.40 1.46 1.70
N GLY A 70 5.16 1.83 1.38
CA GLY A 70 4.39 1.24 0.30
C GLY A 70 5.04 1.40 -1.07
N VAL A 71 5.54 2.60 -1.38
CA VAL A 71 6.29 2.89 -2.61
C VAL A 71 7.56 2.03 -2.68
N THR A 72 8.32 1.98 -1.59
CA THR A 72 9.57 1.19 -1.51
C THR A 72 9.30 -0.30 -1.75
N VAL A 73 8.35 -0.90 -1.03
CA VAL A 73 8.02 -2.34 -1.17
C VAL A 73 7.48 -2.64 -2.57
N SER A 74 6.61 -1.77 -3.11
CA SER A 74 6.01 -1.98 -4.43
C SER A 74 7.04 -1.88 -5.56
N ARG A 75 8.00 -0.96 -5.44
CA ARG A 75 9.13 -0.85 -6.38
C ARG A 75 9.99 -2.11 -6.35
N LEU A 76 10.37 -2.59 -5.17
CA LEU A 76 11.21 -3.77 -5.01
C LEU A 76 10.54 -5.04 -5.51
N ASN A 77 9.22 -5.17 -5.34
CA ASN A 77 8.44 -6.29 -5.85
C ASN A 77 8.08 -6.17 -7.34
N GLY A 78 8.40 -5.05 -8.02
CA GLY A 78 8.05 -4.81 -9.41
C GLY A 78 6.53 -4.68 -9.64
N CYS A 79 5.77 -4.19 -8.64
CA CYS A 79 4.32 -4.01 -8.76
C CYS A 79 4.00 -2.60 -9.28
N ASP A 80 3.98 -2.41 -10.61
CA ASP A 80 3.72 -1.11 -11.23
C ASP A 80 2.35 -0.54 -10.84
N TYR A 81 1.33 -1.37 -10.70
CA TYR A 81 0.00 -0.98 -10.23
C TYR A 81 0.08 -0.30 -8.86
N CYS A 82 0.64 -1.00 -7.87
CA CYS A 82 0.75 -0.47 -6.52
C CYS A 82 1.69 0.74 -6.46
N LEU A 83 2.83 0.66 -7.18
CA LEU A 83 3.81 1.74 -7.24
C LEU A 83 3.19 3.03 -7.77
N HIS A 84 2.39 2.95 -8.84
CA HIS A 84 1.69 4.10 -9.41
C HIS A 84 0.75 4.76 -8.39
N HIS A 85 -0.13 3.97 -7.79
CA HIS A 85 -1.14 4.47 -6.86
C HIS A 85 -0.52 5.10 -5.60
N HIS A 86 0.48 4.43 -5.01
CA HIS A 86 1.07 4.87 -3.75
C HIS A 86 2.06 6.02 -3.92
N ALA A 87 2.79 6.10 -5.04
CA ALA A 87 3.59 7.28 -5.36
C ALA A 87 2.71 8.52 -5.57
N ALA A 88 1.58 8.38 -6.27
CA ALA A 88 0.61 9.46 -6.42
C ALA A 88 -0.04 9.84 -5.06
N GLY A 89 -0.32 8.86 -4.21
CA GLY A 89 -0.80 9.05 -2.84
C GLY A 89 0.20 9.85 -1.99
N LEU A 90 1.47 9.44 -2.02
CA LEU A 90 2.57 10.12 -1.34
C LEU A 90 2.69 11.57 -1.80
N GLY A 91 2.68 11.82 -3.12
CA GLY A 91 2.80 13.18 -3.67
C GLY A 91 1.70 14.14 -3.21
N ARG A 92 0.50 13.62 -2.88
CA ARG A 92 -0.61 14.44 -2.33
C ARG A 92 -0.45 14.73 -0.83
N LEU A 93 0.26 13.89 -0.10
CA LEU A 93 0.48 14.03 1.34
C LEU A 93 1.69 14.91 1.68
N LEU A 94 2.63 15.02 0.76
CA LEU A 94 3.83 15.83 0.95
C LEU A 94 3.56 17.32 0.72
N PRO A 95 4.19 18.21 1.49
CA PRO A 95 4.15 19.65 1.23
C PRO A 95 4.79 19.98 -0.12
N ASP A 96 4.46 21.14 -0.69
CA ASP A 96 4.81 21.51 -2.07
C ASP A 96 6.32 21.45 -2.35
N ASP A 97 7.15 21.86 -1.41
CA ASP A 97 8.62 21.85 -1.50
C ASP A 97 9.22 20.43 -1.44
N ARG A 98 8.42 19.43 -1.07
CA ARG A 98 8.84 18.03 -0.97
C ARG A 98 8.13 17.07 -1.96
N LYS A 99 7.23 17.55 -2.79
CA LYS A 99 6.48 16.70 -3.73
C LYS A 99 7.36 15.87 -4.66
N ALA A 100 8.54 16.40 -5.03
CA ALA A 100 9.51 15.69 -5.85
C ALA A 100 10.00 14.37 -5.22
N VAL A 101 9.97 14.25 -3.88
CA VAL A 101 10.39 13.05 -3.15
C VAL A 101 9.57 11.81 -3.57
N ALA A 102 8.29 11.98 -3.93
CA ALA A 102 7.45 10.87 -4.37
C ALA A 102 7.98 10.22 -5.66
N GLU A 103 8.31 11.03 -6.68
CA GLU A 103 8.88 10.52 -7.94
C GLU A 103 10.34 10.07 -7.77
N GLN A 104 11.11 10.75 -6.92
CA GLN A 104 12.47 10.30 -6.57
C GLN A 104 12.43 8.90 -5.95
N LEU A 105 11.62 8.67 -4.92
CA LEU A 105 11.51 7.38 -4.24
C LEU A 105 10.98 6.29 -5.18
N LYS A 106 10.04 6.63 -6.05
CA LYS A 106 9.54 5.75 -7.12
C LYS A 106 10.67 5.30 -8.07
N ALA A 107 11.60 6.20 -8.37
CA ALA A 107 12.81 5.91 -9.16
C ALA A 107 13.91 5.21 -8.35
N GLY A 108 13.78 5.10 -7.02
CA GLY A 108 14.79 4.53 -6.13
C GLY A 108 15.82 5.53 -5.61
N ASP A 109 15.58 6.83 -5.82
CA ASP A 109 16.40 7.91 -5.27
C ASP A 109 15.87 8.31 -3.88
N GLU A 110 16.68 8.07 -2.85
CA GLU A 110 16.38 8.38 -1.45
C GLU A 110 17.01 9.71 -0.97
N SER A 111 17.61 10.50 -1.89
CA SER A 111 18.33 11.72 -1.54
C SER A 111 17.47 12.76 -0.81
N GLY A 112 16.17 12.83 -1.17
CA GLY A 112 15.19 13.74 -0.54
C GLY A 112 14.64 13.28 0.82
N LEU A 113 15.02 12.09 1.31
CA LEU A 113 14.51 11.55 2.57
C LEU A 113 15.30 12.10 3.77
N SER A 114 14.60 12.36 4.87
CA SER A 114 15.20 12.60 6.18
C SER A 114 15.86 11.33 6.74
N ARG A 115 16.65 11.47 7.83
CA ARG A 115 17.28 10.33 8.52
C ARG A 115 16.23 9.30 8.97
N ARG A 116 15.11 9.77 9.51
CA ARG A 116 14.01 8.93 9.99
C ARG A 116 13.32 8.18 8.83
N GLU A 117 13.01 8.87 7.75
CA GLU A 117 12.39 8.27 6.57
C GLU A 117 13.33 7.24 5.89
N ARG A 118 14.63 7.54 5.78
CA ARG A 118 15.62 6.55 5.29
C ARG A 118 15.69 5.30 6.17
N SER A 119 15.55 5.44 7.48
CA SER A 119 15.53 4.28 8.37
C SER A 119 14.30 3.39 8.12
N LEU A 120 13.13 4.00 7.85
CA LEU A 120 11.90 3.28 7.50
C LEU A 120 12.03 2.56 6.15
N THR A 121 12.53 3.25 5.12
CA THR A 121 12.70 2.66 3.78
C THR A 121 13.78 1.58 3.76
N ALA A 122 14.87 1.75 4.48
CA ALA A 122 15.92 0.74 4.63
C ALA A 122 15.42 -0.53 5.34
N TYR A 123 14.65 -0.36 6.42
CA TYR A 123 13.99 -1.49 7.09
C TYR A 123 13.01 -2.22 6.16
N ALA A 124 12.14 -1.47 5.47
CA ALA A 124 11.19 -2.03 4.52
C ALA A 124 11.91 -2.76 3.37
N THR A 125 13.02 -2.23 2.89
CA THR A 125 13.88 -2.85 1.86
C THR A 125 14.42 -4.20 2.33
N LYS A 126 15.00 -4.24 3.52
CA LYS A 126 15.56 -5.47 4.08
C LYS A 126 14.47 -6.50 4.35
N LEU A 127 13.35 -6.08 4.96
CA LEU A 127 12.22 -6.98 5.24
C LEU A 127 11.58 -7.54 3.97
N THR A 128 11.64 -6.80 2.86
CA THR A 128 11.10 -7.26 1.57
C THR A 128 12.02 -8.25 0.88
N ASN A 129 13.33 -7.96 0.82
CA ASN A 129 14.28 -8.75 0.06
C ASN A 129 14.79 -9.97 0.83
N GLU A 130 15.03 -9.82 2.13
CA GLU A 130 15.66 -10.81 2.99
C GLU A 130 15.03 -10.84 4.38
N PRO A 131 13.73 -11.22 4.52
CA PRO A 131 13.02 -11.14 5.80
C PRO A 131 13.68 -11.92 6.92
N SER A 132 14.33 -13.04 6.61
CA SER A 132 15.07 -13.86 7.59
C SER A 132 16.39 -13.23 8.06
N ALA A 133 16.89 -12.21 7.37
CA ALA A 133 18.11 -11.48 7.74
C ALA A 133 17.85 -10.28 8.67
N VAL A 134 16.57 -9.95 8.95
CA VAL A 134 16.22 -8.90 9.91
C VAL A 134 16.65 -9.33 11.32
N THR A 135 17.36 -8.45 12.01
CA THR A 135 17.93 -8.69 13.33
C THR A 135 17.59 -7.60 14.33
N GLN A 136 17.93 -7.82 15.60
CA GLN A 136 17.80 -6.79 16.63
C GLN A 136 18.53 -5.50 16.28
N SER A 137 19.68 -5.56 15.59
CA SER A 137 20.45 -4.39 15.17
C SER A 137 19.66 -3.50 14.19
N ASP A 138 18.81 -4.08 13.34
CA ASP A 138 17.95 -3.28 12.43
C ASP A 138 16.90 -2.51 13.23
N ILE A 139 16.32 -3.15 14.25
CA ILE A 139 15.36 -2.52 15.16
C ILE A 139 16.04 -1.39 15.96
N ASP A 140 17.24 -1.64 16.47
CA ASP A 140 18.00 -0.62 17.21
C ASP A 140 18.38 0.57 16.31
N THR A 141 18.66 0.34 15.02
CA THR A 141 18.87 1.40 14.03
C THR A 141 17.63 2.28 13.87
N MET A 142 16.43 1.68 13.82
CA MET A 142 15.16 2.41 13.77
C MET A 142 14.95 3.25 15.04
N ARG A 143 15.24 2.68 16.22
CA ARG A 143 15.17 3.41 17.50
C ARG A 143 16.14 4.60 17.53
N HIS A 144 17.38 4.42 17.05
CA HIS A 144 18.36 5.52 16.94
C HIS A 144 17.95 6.60 15.93
N ALA A 145 17.05 6.29 14.99
CA ALA A 145 16.44 7.26 14.11
C ALA A 145 15.20 7.95 14.73
N GLY A 146 14.87 7.63 16.00
CA GLY A 146 13.79 8.25 16.76
C GLY A 146 12.44 7.56 16.61
N LEU A 147 12.41 6.28 16.21
CA LEU A 147 11.18 5.49 16.17
C LEU A 147 10.99 4.73 17.50
N ASP A 148 9.77 4.71 18.00
CA ASP A 148 9.39 3.86 19.12
C ASP A 148 8.92 2.47 18.66
N ASP A 149 8.67 1.58 19.62
CA ASP A 149 8.26 0.19 19.31
C ASP A 149 6.89 0.11 18.61
N ARG A 150 5.99 1.07 18.87
CA ARG A 150 4.72 1.11 18.18
C ARG A 150 4.88 1.55 16.72
N GLU A 151 5.73 2.51 16.44
CA GLU A 151 6.06 2.95 15.08
C GLU A 151 6.76 1.86 14.29
N ILE A 152 7.65 1.11 14.94
CA ILE A 152 8.33 -0.05 14.34
C ILE A 152 7.34 -1.15 14.00
N LEU A 153 6.39 -1.46 14.90
CA LEU A 153 5.31 -2.40 14.62
C LEU A 153 4.48 -1.95 13.40
N ASP A 154 4.06 -0.68 13.38
CA ASP A 154 3.24 -0.14 12.30
C ASP A 154 4.00 -0.11 10.96
N ALA A 155 5.32 0.14 10.98
CA ALA A 155 6.18 0.04 9.80
C ALA A 155 6.27 -1.41 9.26
N ALA A 156 6.44 -2.38 10.16
CA ALA A 156 6.45 -3.80 9.80
C ALA A 156 5.11 -4.24 9.20
N GLN A 157 3.98 -3.80 9.79
CA GLN A 157 2.64 -4.09 9.28
C GLN A 157 2.40 -3.47 7.89
N ALA A 158 2.83 -2.22 7.66
CA ALA A 158 2.73 -1.59 6.36
C ALA A 158 3.54 -2.36 5.30
N ALA A 159 4.80 -2.71 5.60
CA ALA A 159 5.63 -3.48 4.68
C ALA A 159 5.06 -4.87 4.39
N ALA A 160 4.56 -5.58 5.40
CA ALA A 160 3.92 -6.88 5.26
C ALA A 160 2.61 -6.81 4.46
N TYR A 161 1.79 -5.77 4.66
CA TYR A 161 0.60 -5.54 3.85
C TYR A 161 0.96 -5.39 2.37
N PHE A 162 1.94 -4.55 2.04
CA PHE A 162 2.36 -4.37 0.65
C PHE A 162 2.98 -5.64 0.05
N ALA A 163 3.71 -6.42 0.84
CA ALA A 163 4.20 -7.72 0.40
C ALA A 163 3.04 -8.68 0.03
N TYR A 164 1.95 -8.66 0.79
CA TYR A 164 0.72 -9.38 0.47
C TYR A 164 0.02 -8.80 -0.77
N ALA A 165 -0.30 -7.50 -0.77
CA ALA A 165 -1.06 -6.84 -1.84
C ALA A 165 -0.36 -6.94 -3.20
N ASN A 166 0.96 -6.70 -3.24
CA ASN A 166 1.73 -6.82 -4.49
C ASN A 166 1.66 -8.24 -5.06
N ARG A 167 1.71 -9.29 -4.22
CA ARG A 167 1.60 -10.69 -4.67
C ARG A 167 0.21 -11.00 -5.22
N ILE A 168 -0.85 -10.46 -4.62
CA ILE A 168 -2.22 -10.59 -5.16
C ILE A 168 -2.32 -9.90 -6.52
N VAL A 169 -1.87 -8.65 -6.62
CA VAL A 169 -1.92 -7.87 -7.87
C VAL A 169 -1.13 -8.57 -8.98
N LEU A 170 0.12 -8.92 -8.72
CA LEU A 170 1.01 -9.55 -9.71
C LEU A 170 0.56 -10.97 -10.04
N GLY A 171 0.23 -11.77 -9.03
CA GLY A 171 -0.16 -13.17 -9.21
C GLY A 171 -1.48 -13.36 -9.95
N LEU A 172 -2.39 -12.37 -9.85
CA LEU A 172 -3.70 -12.41 -10.51
C LEU A 172 -3.79 -11.47 -11.72
N GLY A 173 -2.72 -10.73 -12.01
CA GLY A 173 -2.62 -9.87 -13.20
C GLY A 173 -3.54 -8.66 -13.16
N ALA A 174 -3.79 -8.07 -11.98
CA ALA A 174 -4.50 -6.80 -11.90
C ALA A 174 -3.66 -5.70 -12.56
N LYS A 175 -4.27 -4.90 -13.46
CA LYS A 175 -3.62 -3.83 -14.21
C LYS A 175 -4.35 -2.52 -13.95
N LEU A 176 -3.66 -1.41 -14.16
CA LEU A 176 -4.28 -0.08 -14.17
C LEU A 176 -5.42 -0.07 -15.19
N GLY A 177 -6.59 0.39 -14.76
CA GLY A 177 -7.73 0.66 -15.61
C GLY A 177 -7.57 2.01 -16.32
N GLU A 178 -8.25 2.20 -17.44
CA GLU A 178 -8.35 3.51 -18.08
C GLU A 178 -9.07 4.47 -17.11
N GLY A 179 -8.38 5.56 -16.75
CA GLY A 179 -8.92 6.56 -15.82
C GLY A 179 -8.92 6.13 -14.34
N GLU A 180 -8.35 4.98 -13.99
CA GLU A 180 -8.20 4.56 -12.60
C GLU A 180 -7.28 5.53 -11.87
N GLY A 181 -7.90 6.32 -10.99
CA GLY A 181 -7.22 7.31 -10.15
C GLY A 181 -6.47 6.64 -9.00
N PRO A 182 -5.82 7.44 -8.17
CA PRO A 182 -5.15 6.91 -6.97
C PRO A 182 -6.18 6.26 -6.05
N ILE A 183 -5.88 5.06 -5.55
CA ILE A 183 -6.76 4.26 -4.70
C ILE A 183 -7.31 5.10 -3.54
N GLY A 184 -8.62 5.26 -3.53
CA GLY A 184 -9.36 6.03 -2.52
C GLY A 184 -10.01 5.15 -1.46
N LEU A 185 -9.39 4.03 -1.05
CA LEU A 185 -9.93 3.09 -0.08
C LEU A 185 -10.06 3.71 1.32
N ILE A 186 -10.96 4.68 1.45
CA ILE A 186 -11.42 5.15 2.75
C ILE A 186 -12.83 4.59 2.92
N PRO A 187 -13.11 3.83 4.01
CA PRO A 187 -14.45 3.35 4.28
C PRO A 187 -15.41 4.54 4.27
N LYS A 188 -16.49 4.44 3.51
CA LYS A 188 -17.60 5.38 3.64
C LYS A 188 -18.20 5.17 5.03
N SER A 189 -18.10 6.20 5.89
CA SER A 189 -18.71 6.23 7.23
C SER A 189 -20.23 6.06 7.16
#